data_8d275d75aa331097ba33ee39a390a622
#
_entry.id   8d275d75aa331097ba33ee39a390a622
#
_cell.length_a   1.000
_cell.length_b   1.000
_cell.length_c   1.000
_cell.angle_alpha   90.00
_cell.angle_beta   90.00
_cell.angle_gamma   90.00
#
_symmetry.space_group_name_H-M   'P 1'
#
loop_
_entity.id
_entity.type
_entity.pdbx_description
1 polymer ?
#
loop_
_entity_poly.entity_id
_entity_poly.type
_entity_poly.pdbx_seq_one_letter_code
_entity_poly.pdbx_strand_id
1 'polypeptide(L)'
;AAPAEEPEAEALKVGIVLGPLGDLSFMDSAKRGYDKAVAELGIDGDYVETEPSERAAAIQNFLADGKEMIITIGFSEAEITKEAALANPGVQFAIVDMVVTADNGDLLPNVQNLIFKEHEGSFEVGYIAGKLSKTGKVAFMGGMDVPIIRKFQTGWEEGARYANPDIEFCDGYAGSWGDPAKGKEIGLACFEAGADIIFAAGGSTGNGAYEAAAETGNFAIGVDSNQDYVQPGTMITSMMKNVDFAVYTAIADRIAAGGVLSTINSYGSAENGVGPTWLVDGSTLFADEGPADMASQVAALIEEVAEVRAKIISGEIVVTDVTAGG
;
A
#
# COMPACT_ATOMS: atom_id res chain seq x y z
N ALA A 1 19.73 38.70 -34.70
CA ALA A 1 20.25 37.68 -33.84
C ALA A 1 19.07 36.80 -33.42
N ALA A 2 19.11 35.50 -33.71
CA ALA A 2 18.14 34.56 -33.18
C ALA A 2 18.30 34.50 -31.65
N PRO A 3 17.22 34.30 -30.88
CA PRO A 3 17.35 34.05 -29.45
C PRO A 3 18.22 32.81 -29.28
N ALA A 4 19.18 32.85 -28.34
CA ALA A 4 19.90 31.69 -27.93
C ALA A 4 18.86 30.72 -27.35
N GLU A 5 18.79 29.47 -27.85
CA GLU A 5 18.05 28.36 -27.19
C GLU A 5 18.64 28.22 -25.79
N GLU A 6 17.79 28.39 -24.78
CA GLU A 6 18.16 28.02 -23.42
C GLU A 6 18.52 26.52 -23.45
N PRO A 7 19.61 26.08 -22.80
CA PRO A 7 19.95 24.68 -22.77
C PRO A 7 18.77 23.91 -22.13
N GLU A 8 18.24 22.93 -22.83
CA GLU A 8 17.26 21.98 -22.24
C GLU A 8 17.86 21.46 -20.95
N ALA A 9 17.11 21.57 -19.86
CA ALA A 9 17.53 21.03 -18.58
C ALA A 9 17.75 19.53 -18.75
N GLU A 10 18.91 19.03 -18.34
CA GLU A 10 19.24 17.62 -18.42
C GLU A 10 18.21 16.81 -17.60
N ALA A 11 17.67 15.73 -18.16
CA ALA A 11 16.65 14.92 -17.51
C ALA A 11 17.19 14.30 -16.21
N LEU A 12 16.42 14.37 -15.12
CA LEU A 12 16.80 13.76 -13.84
C LEU A 12 16.95 12.25 -14.02
N LYS A 13 18.10 11.70 -13.63
CA LYS A 13 18.40 10.28 -13.71
C LYS A 13 17.87 9.55 -12.46
N VAL A 14 16.86 8.70 -12.63
CA VAL A 14 16.17 8.04 -11.53
C VAL A 14 16.27 6.52 -11.66
N GLY A 15 16.63 5.84 -10.56
CA GLY A 15 16.58 4.39 -10.45
C GLY A 15 15.55 3.95 -9.41
N ILE A 16 14.82 2.87 -9.67
CA ILE A 16 13.95 2.24 -8.67
C ILE A 16 14.29 0.76 -8.51
N VAL A 17 14.47 0.34 -7.25
CA VAL A 17 14.72 -1.06 -6.85
C VAL A 17 13.42 -1.66 -6.36
N LEU A 18 12.95 -2.68 -7.04
CA LEU A 18 11.69 -3.36 -6.79
C LEU A 18 11.93 -4.81 -6.34
N GLY A 19 11.00 -5.37 -5.58
CA GLY A 19 10.83 -6.80 -5.48
C GLY A 19 10.15 -7.37 -6.73
N PRO A 20 9.86 -8.69 -6.76
CA PRO A 20 9.18 -9.33 -7.88
C PRO A 20 7.85 -8.64 -8.22
N LEU A 21 7.65 -8.33 -9.50
CA LEU A 21 6.40 -7.77 -10.04
C LEU A 21 5.35 -8.87 -10.27
N GLY A 22 4.11 -8.44 -10.53
CA GLY A 22 2.97 -9.34 -10.75
C GLY A 22 2.25 -9.72 -9.47
N ASP A 23 2.45 -8.97 -8.39
CA ASP A 23 1.72 -9.14 -7.13
C ASP A 23 0.28 -8.57 -7.19
N LEU A 24 -0.03 -7.78 -8.21
CA LEU A 24 -1.28 -7.02 -8.37
C LEU A 24 -1.55 -6.07 -7.20
N SER A 25 -0.53 -5.72 -6.42
CA SER A 25 -0.62 -5.06 -5.13
C SER A 25 0.48 -4.00 -4.99
N PHE A 26 1.37 -4.15 -4.02
CA PHE A 26 2.34 -3.18 -3.54
C PHE A 26 3.46 -2.86 -4.56
N MET A 27 4.13 -3.89 -5.10
CA MET A 27 5.23 -3.69 -6.06
C MET A 27 4.72 -3.17 -7.40
N ASP A 28 3.60 -3.71 -7.88
CA ASP A 28 2.97 -3.24 -9.12
C ASP A 28 2.46 -1.80 -8.96
N SER A 29 1.98 -1.39 -7.78
CA SER A 29 1.61 -0.01 -7.49
C SER A 29 2.82 0.92 -7.59
N ALA A 30 3.93 0.58 -6.93
CA ALA A 30 5.16 1.37 -7.01
C ALA A 30 5.65 1.53 -8.45
N LYS A 31 5.63 0.44 -9.22
CA LYS A 31 6.03 0.43 -10.64
C LYS A 31 5.14 1.33 -11.49
N ARG A 32 3.83 1.32 -11.29
CA ARG A 32 2.89 2.21 -12.02
C ARG A 32 3.20 3.68 -11.76
N GLY A 33 3.47 4.08 -10.51
CA GLY A 33 3.85 5.44 -10.17
C GLY A 33 5.14 5.88 -10.82
N TYR A 34 6.12 4.97 -10.85
CA TYR A 34 7.40 5.18 -11.51
C TYR A 34 7.23 5.32 -13.03
N ASP A 35 6.49 4.42 -13.68
CA ASP A 35 6.24 4.47 -15.14
C ASP A 35 5.51 5.75 -15.53
N LYS A 36 4.57 6.19 -14.70
CA LYS A 36 3.89 7.47 -14.89
C LYS A 36 4.88 8.63 -14.83
N ALA A 37 5.81 8.61 -13.88
CA ALA A 37 6.85 9.66 -13.80
C ALA A 37 7.77 9.66 -15.03
N VAL A 38 8.17 8.49 -15.53
CA VAL A 38 8.94 8.38 -16.80
C VAL A 38 8.15 9.00 -17.95
N ALA A 39 6.86 8.70 -18.06
CA ALA A 39 6.03 9.16 -19.16
C ALA A 39 5.70 10.67 -19.11
N GLU A 40 5.50 11.24 -17.92
CA GLU A 40 4.95 12.59 -17.75
C GLU A 40 5.97 13.62 -17.29
N LEU A 41 7.02 13.23 -16.54
CA LEU A 41 8.00 14.15 -15.97
C LEU A 41 9.32 14.24 -16.77
N GLY A 42 9.47 13.40 -17.80
CA GLY A 42 10.65 13.44 -18.68
C GLY A 42 11.95 13.01 -17.98
N ILE A 43 11.87 12.13 -16.99
CA ILE A 43 13.06 11.59 -16.31
C ILE A 43 13.79 10.55 -17.17
N ASP A 44 15.10 10.40 -16.95
CA ASP A 44 15.90 9.28 -17.46
C ASP A 44 15.85 8.12 -16.45
N GLY A 45 14.87 7.24 -16.65
CA GLY A 45 14.46 6.25 -15.68
C GLY A 45 14.91 4.83 -15.99
N ASP A 46 15.45 4.12 -14.97
CA ASP A 46 15.72 2.68 -14.99
C ASP A 46 15.09 1.99 -13.78
N TYR A 47 14.66 0.75 -13.94
CA TYR A 47 14.21 -0.08 -12.84
C TYR A 47 14.90 -1.44 -12.83
N VAL A 48 14.93 -2.07 -11.66
CA VAL A 48 15.43 -3.43 -11.52
C VAL A 48 14.53 -4.21 -10.55
N GLU A 49 14.17 -5.43 -10.96
CA GLU A 49 13.54 -6.41 -10.09
C GLU A 49 14.61 -7.24 -9.41
N THR A 50 14.52 -7.42 -8.10
CA THR A 50 15.55 -8.07 -7.31
C THR A 50 14.97 -8.97 -6.22
N GLU A 51 15.69 -10.03 -5.91
CA GLU A 51 15.52 -10.72 -4.66
C GLU A 51 16.17 -9.93 -3.50
N PRO A 52 15.72 -10.14 -2.24
CA PRO A 52 16.23 -9.36 -1.10
C PRO A 52 17.77 -9.30 -0.98
N SER A 53 18.46 -10.39 -1.31
CA SER A 53 19.94 -10.46 -1.24
C SER A 53 20.67 -9.64 -2.32
N GLU A 54 19.97 -9.20 -3.35
CA GLU A 54 20.56 -8.49 -4.51
C GLU A 54 20.36 -6.97 -4.43
N ARG A 55 19.47 -6.49 -3.57
CA ARG A 55 19.03 -5.08 -3.52
C ARG A 55 20.15 -4.10 -3.21
N ALA A 56 21.05 -4.44 -2.28
CA ALA A 56 22.20 -3.61 -1.98
C ALA A 56 23.13 -3.44 -3.21
N ALA A 57 23.35 -4.52 -3.96
CA ALA A 57 24.13 -4.47 -5.18
C ALA A 57 23.43 -3.64 -6.29
N ALA A 58 22.11 -3.73 -6.40
CA ALA A 58 21.32 -2.94 -7.32
C ALA A 58 21.46 -1.43 -7.05
N ILE A 59 21.39 -1.01 -5.78
CA ILE A 59 21.64 0.39 -5.39
C ILE A 59 23.05 0.83 -5.81
N GLN A 60 24.09 -0.01 -5.57
CA GLN A 60 25.46 0.33 -5.95
C GLN A 60 25.63 0.44 -7.48
N ASN A 61 24.95 -0.40 -8.26
CA ASN A 61 24.95 -0.30 -9.71
C ASN A 61 24.32 1.02 -10.18
N PHE A 62 23.17 1.41 -9.64
CA PHE A 62 22.54 2.70 -9.95
C PHE A 62 23.44 3.90 -9.59
N LEU A 63 24.15 3.84 -8.46
CA LEU A 63 25.14 4.85 -8.09
C LEU A 63 26.32 4.92 -9.09
N ALA A 64 26.82 3.77 -9.53
CA ALA A 64 27.88 3.69 -10.53
C ALA A 64 27.44 4.21 -11.91
N ASP A 65 26.17 4.01 -12.26
CA ASP A 65 25.55 4.51 -13.49
C ASP A 65 25.17 6.01 -13.41
N GLY A 66 25.46 6.66 -12.27
CA GLY A 66 25.27 8.08 -12.09
C GLY A 66 23.80 8.47 -11.89
N LYS A 67 22.97 7.61 -11.32
CA LYS A 67 21.61 7.98 -10.94
C LYS A 67 21.65 9.05 -9.84
N GLU A 68 20.82 10.08 -10.01
CA GLU A 68 20.72 11.22 -9.11
C GLU A 68 19.62 11.07 -8.07
N MET A 69 18.69 10.12 -8.31
CA MET A 69 17.67 9.69 -7.36
C MET A 69 17.52 8.18 -7.41
N ILE A 70 17.47 7.54 -6.23
CA ILE A 70 17.26 6.10 -6.08
C ILE A 70 16.08 5.87 -5.13
N ILE A 71 15.12 5.04 -5.56
CA ILE A 71 13.90 4.74 -4.82
C ILE A 71 13.94 3.27 -4.40
N THR A 72 13.69 3.00 -3.12
CA THR A 72 13.58 1.67 -2.54
C THR A 72 12.17 1.42 -2.00
N ILE A 73 11.67 0.20 -2.16
CA ILE A 73 10.28 -0.14 -1.89
C ILE A 73 10.18 -1.16 -0.76
N GLY A 74 9.64 -0.68 0.37
CA GLY A 74 9.34 -1.50 1.53
C GLY A 74 10.27 -1.27 2.73
N PHE A 75 9.74 -1.55 3.91
CA PHE A 75 10.42 -1.33 5.20
C PHE A 75 11.74 -2.12 5.35
N SER A 76 11.86 -3.27 4.70
CA SER A 76 13.06 -4.11 4.75
C SER A 76 14.30 -3.45 4.15
N GLU A 77 14.12 -2.40 3.35
CA GLU A 77 15.17 -1.69 2.65
C GLU A 77 15.81 -0.56 3.50
N ALA A 78 15.34 -0.36 4.73
CA ALA A 78 15.75 0.77 5.57
C ALA A 78 17.27 0.86 5.78
N GLU A 79 17.93 -0.23 6.15
CA GLU A 79 19.35 -0.21 6.47
C GLU A 79 20.22 0.03 5.22
N ILE A 80 19.93 -0.67 4.11
CA ILE A 80 20.70 -0.46 2.87
C ILE A 80 20.49 0.93 2.28
N THR A 81 19.27 1.49 2.44
CA THR A 81 18.98 2.88 2.02
C THR A 81 19.72 3.88 2.88
N LYS A 82 19.75 3.66 4.23
CA LYS A 82 20.51 4.48 5.17
C LYS A 82 22.00 4.52 4.83
N GLU A 83 22.61 3.34 4.70
CA GLU A 83 24.04 3.22 4.37
C GLU A 83 24.37 3.93 3.04
N ALA A 84 23.56 3.71 2.00
CA ALA A 84 23.75 4.32 0.70
C ALA A 84 23.59 5.85 0.75
N ALA A 85 22.58 6.36 1.47
CA ALA A 85 22.32 7.79 1.61
C ALA A 85 23.43 8.51 2.37
N LEU A 86 23.93 7.93 3.46
CA LEU A 86 25.06 8.48 4.23
C LEU A 86 26.34 8.55 3.40
N ALA A 87 26.61 7.53 2.56
CA ALA A 87 27.78 7.49 1.72
C ALA A 87 27.71 8.43 0.50
N ASN A 88 26.50 8.83 0.08
CA ASN A 88 26.25 9.60 -1.13
C ASN A 88 25.34 10.83 -0.87
N PRO A 89 25.80 11.84 -0.13
CA PRO A 89 24.96 12.96 0.32
C PRO A 89 24.43 13.84 -0.83
N GLY A 90 24.99 13.74 -2.03
CA GLY A 90 24.54 14.44 -3.23
C GLY A 90 23.48 13.71 -4.04
N VAL A 91 23.19 12.45 -3.71
CA VAL A 91 22.17 11.62 -4.35
C VAL A 91 20.90 11.65 -3.52
N GLN A 92 19.75 11.84 -4.15
CA GLN A 92 18.44 11.73 -3.50
C GLN A 92 18.09 10.26 -3.29
N PHE A 93 17.61 9.93 -2.12
CA PHE A 93 16.94 8.65 -1.86
C PHE A 93 15.47 8.87 -1.52
N ALA A 94 14.64 7.90 -1.85
CA ALA A 94 13.28 7.79 -1.33
C ALA A 94 13.01 6.37 -0.87
N ILE A 95 12.32 6.21 0.24
CA ILE A 95 11.95 4.89 0.77
C ILE A 95 10.47 4.85 1.10
N VAL A 96 9.79 3.77 0.70
CA VAL A 96 8.39 3.51 1.04
C VAL A 96 8.32 2.67 2.31
N ASP A 97 7.36 3.01 3.19
CA ASP A 97 7.00 2.29 4.43
C ASP A 97 8.04 2.36 5.57
N MET A 98 8.97 3.31 5.51
CA MET A 98 9.92 3.48 6.62
C MET A 98 10.35 4.94 6.76
N VAL A 99 10.65 5.32 8.01
CA VAL A 99 11.39 6.56 8.30
C VAL A 99 12.83 6.18 8.61
N VAL A 100 13.75 6.59 7.74
CA VAL A 100 15.19 6.35 7.89
C VAL A 100 15.85 7.53 8.56
N THR A 101 16.55 7.24 9.67
CA THR A 101 17.28 8.24 10.46
C THR A 101 18.74 7.87 10.63
N ALA A 102 19.57 8.88 10.91
CA ALA A 102 20.93 8.68 11.37
C ALA A 102 20.95 8.04 12.78
N ASP A 103 22.13 7.61 13.25
CA ASP A 103 22.28 6.94 14.54
C ASP A 103 21.91 7.83 15.75
N ASN A 104 21.93 9.14 15.56
CA ASN A 104 21.50 10.12 16.57
C ASN A 104 19.99 10.43 16.53
N GLY A 105 19.24 9.80 15.62
CA GLY A 105 17.80 9.99 15.43
C GLY A 105 17.41 11.13 14.47
N ASP A 106 18.38 11.87 13.93
CA ASP A 106 18.09 12.94 12.97
C ASP A 106 17.71 12.38 11.60
N LEU A 107 16.81 13.06 10.89
CA LEU A 107 16.51 12.73 9.49
C LEU A 107 17.75 12.91 8.61
N LEU A 108 17.92 12.01 7.66
CA LEU A 108 18.97 12.14 6.66
C LEU A 108 18.62 13.28 5.67
N PRO A 109 19.58 14.15 5.32
CA PRO A 109 19.30 15.36 4.53
C PRO A 109 18.89 15.10 3.08
N ASN A 110 19.08 13.87 2.61
CA ASN A 110 18.85 13.43 1.24
C ASN A 110 17.90 12.23 1.14
N VAL A 111 17.01 12.04 2.13
CA VAL A 111 16.02 10.95 2.12
C VAL A 111 14.59 11.50 2.24
N GLN A 112 13.75 11.13 1.27
CA GLN A 112 12.31 11.29 1.34
C GLN A 112 11.71 10.00 1.90
N ASN A 113 11.06 10.10 3.04
CA ASN A 113 10.41 8.98 3.73
C ASN A 113 8.91 9.01 3.40
N LEU A 114 8.42 7.99 2.71
CA LEU A 114 7.05 7.90 2.20
C LEU A 114 6.28 6.88 3.05
N ILE A 115 5.55 7.36 4.04
CA ILE A 115 4.83 6.50 4.99
C ILE A 115 3.32 6.62 4.80
N PHE A 116 2.60 5.60 5.22
CA PHE A 116 1.15 5.53 5.08
C PHE A 116 0.49 5.30 6.44
N LYS A 117 -0.75 5.76 6.55
CA LYS A 117 -1.61 5.49 7.71
C LYS A 117 -2.53 4.31 7.42
N GLU A 118 -1.95 3.14 7.23
CA GLU A 118 -2.66 1.93 6.83
C GLU A 118 -3.78 1.58 7.81
N HIS A 119 -3.61 1.90 9.10
CA HIS A 119 -4.65 1.73 10.13
C HIS A 119 -5.94 2.48 9.80
N GLU A 120 -5.85 3.72 9.22
CA GLU A 120 -7.02 4.51 8.85
C GLU A 120 -7.81 3.81 7.74
N GLY A 121 -7.17 3.43 6.62
CA GLY A 121 -7.84 2.73 5.51
C GLY A 121 -8.34 1.35 5.91
N SER A 122 -7.58 0.63 6.75
CA SER A 122 -7.99 -0.67 7.27
C SER A 122 -9.20 -0.58 8.19
N PHE A 123 -9.33 0.51 8.98
CA PHE A 123 -10.53 0.77 9.77
C PHE A 123 -11.76 0.95 8.87
N GLU A 124 -11.63 1.72 7.78
CA GLU A 124 -12.73 1.94 6.84
C GLU A 124 -13.24 0.63 6.24
N VAL A 125 -12.32 -0.25 5.78
CA VAL A 125 -12.74 -1.56 5.21
C VAL A 125 -13.17 -2.55 6.29
N GLY A 126 -12.62 -2.47 7.48
CA GLY A 126 -13.10 -3.22 8.66
C GLY A 126 -14.54 -2.85 9.01
N TYR A 127 -14.85 -1.56 9.01
CA TYR A 127 -16.21 -1.06 9.20
C TYR A 127 -17.19 -1.63 8.15
N ILE A 128 -16.77 -1.63 6.88
CA ILE A 128 -17.55 -2.24 5.78
C ILE A 128 -17.85 -3.71 6.08
N ALA A 129 -16.85 -4.48 6.45
CA ALA A 129 -17.02 -5.91 6.75
C ALA A 129 -17.90 -6.16 7.97
N GLY A 130 -17.74 -5.36 9.03
CA GLY A 130 -18.58 -5.45 10.23
C GLY A 130 -20.07 -5.19 9.95
N LYS A 131 -20.36 -4.32 8.97
CA LYS A 131 -21.73 -4.04 8.51
C LYS A 131 -22.30 -5.12 7.59
N LEU A 132 -21.47 -5.72 6.75
CA LEU A 132 -21.91 -6.65 5.71
C LEU A 132 -21.88 -8.12 6.14
N SER A 133 -21.09 -8.48 7.15
CA SER A 133 -20.99 -9.86 7.63
C SER A 133 -22.35 -10.37 8.10
N LYS A 134 -22.77 -11.51 7.56
CA LYS A 134 -24.00 -12.21 7.90
C LYS A 134 -23.79 -13.23 9.02
N THR A 135 -22.57 -13.73 9.15
CA THR A 135 -22.20 -14.72 10.19
C THR A 135 -21.79 -14.06 11.50
N GLY A 136 -21.43 -12.77 11.48
CA GLY A 136 -20.81 -12.09 12.61
C GLY A 136 -19.36 -12.49 12.84
N LYS A 137 -18.71 -13.11 11.84
CA LYS A 137 -17.29 -13.48 11.89
C LYS A 137 -16.61 -13.08 10.59
N VAL A 138 -15.47 -12.40 10.72
CA VAL A 138 -14.63 -11.96 9.59
C VAL A 138 -13.19 -12.45 9.76
N ALA A 139 -12.43 -12.42 8.68
CA ALA A 139 -11.07 -12.94 8.67
C ALA A 139 -10.05 -11.89 8.27
N PHE A 140 -8.83 -11.99 8.83
CA PHE A 140 -7.65 -11.27 8.38
C PHE A 140 -6.56 -12.27 7.96
N MET A 141 -5.93 -12.03 6.80
CA MET A 141 -4.76 -12.77 6.38
C MET A 141 -3.61 -11.80 6.12
N GLY A 142 -2.56 -11.91 6.93
CA GLY A 142 -1.30 -11.17 6.75
C GLY A 142 -0.26 -11.99 6.00
N GLY A 143 0.54 -11.35 5.16
CA GLY A 143 1.69 -12.03 4.53
C GLY A 143 2.74 -12.43 5.55
N MET A 144 3.21 -11.48 6.34
CA MET A 144 4.22 -11.66 7.40
C MET A 144 3.71 -11.08 8.72
N ASP A 145 4.09 -11.70 9.83
CA ASP A 145 3.82 -11.16 11.17
C ASP A 145 4.88 -10.11 11.54
N VAL A 146 4.67 -8.89 11.07
CA VAL A 146 5.57 -7.74 11.27
C VAL A 146 4.77 -6.49 11.65
N PRO A 147 5.40 -5.47 12.29
CA PRO A 147 4.67 -4.31 12.83
C PRO A 147 3.75 -3.62 11.82
N ILE A 148 4.20 -3.41 10.58
CA ILE A 148 3.38 -2.76 9.55
C ILE A 148 2.12 -3.58 9.22
N ILE A 149 2.19 -4.90 9.17
CA ILE A 149 1.02 -5.75 8.92
C ILE A 149 0.10 -5.83 10.14
N ARG A 150 0.66 -5.74 11.35
CA ARG A 150 -0.14 -5.56 12.57
C ARG A 150 -0.92 -4.25 12.56
N LYS A 151 -0.39 -3.20 11.94
CA LYS A 151 -1.08 -1.93 11.74
C LYS A 151 -2.33 -2.06 10.87
N PHE A 152 -2.26 -2.83 9.76
CA PHE A 152 -3.42 -3.19 8.96
C PHE A 152 -4.45 -3.99 9.78
N GLN A 153 -3.99 -5.04 10.47
CA GLN A 153 -4.86 -5.88 11.29
C GLN A 153 -5.58 -5.08 12.37
N THR A 154 -4.85 -4.25 13.12
CA THR A 154 -5.44 -3.45 14.21
C THR A 154 -6.53 -2.52 13.69
N GLY A 155 -6.26 -1.77 12.62
CA GLY A 155 -7.26 -0.90 12.01
C GLY A 155 -8.49 -1.69 11.54
N TRP A 156 -8.28 -2.82 10.86
CA TRP A 156 -9.33 -3.74 10.44
C TRP A 156 -10.22 -4.18 11.61
N GLU A 157 -9.62 -4.70 12.68
CA GLU A 157 -10.37 -5.17 13.83
C GLU A 157 -11.13 -4.06 14.55
N GLU A 158 -10.51 -2.88 14.72
CA GLU A 158 -11.16 -1.72 15.35
C GLU A 158 -12.35 -1.26 14.52
N GLY A 159 -12.22 -1.17 13.19
CA GLY A 159 -13.30 -0.79 12.29
C GLY A 159 -14.46 -1.78 12.31
N ALA A 160 -14.16 -3.08 12.26
CA ALA A 160 -15.18 -4.13 12.32
C ALA A 160 -15.94 -4.11 13.65
N ARG A 161 -15.23 -3.96 14.79
CA ARG A 161 -15.87 -3.82 16.12
C ARG A 161 -16.65 -2.53 16.27
N TYR A 162 -16.22 -1.44 15.65
CA TYR A 162 -16.96 -0.18 15.65
C TYR A 162 -18.32 -0.33 14.94
N ALA A 163 -18.36 -1.11 13.86
CA ALA A 163 -19.60 -1.42 13.14
C ALA A 163 -20.47 -2.47 13.85
N ASN A 164 -19.84 -3.50 14.42
CA ASN A 164 -20.50 -4.61 15.12
C ASN A 164 -19.65 -5.03 16.34
N PRO A 165 -20.04 -4.58 17.55
CA PRO A 165 -19.27 -4.88 18.78
C PRO A 165 -19.09 -6.37 19.11
N ASP A 166 -19.99 -7.23 18.60
CA ASP A 166 -19.99 -8.67 18.86
C ASP A 166 -19.28 -9.49 17.77
N ILE A 167 -18.61 -8.82 16.81
CA ILE A 167 -17.95 -9.49 15.68
C ILE A 167 -16.77 -10.35 16.15
N GLU A 168 -16.68 -11.54 15.59
CA GLU A 168 -15.57 -12.47 15.83
C GLU A 168 -14.54 -12.41 14.70
N PHE A 169 -13.31 -12.83 14.99
CA PHE A 169 -12.20 -12.83 14.04
C PHE A 169 -11.60 -14.21 13.85
N CYS A 170 -11.12 -14.48 12.63
CA CYS A 170 -10.27 -15.58 12.27
C CYS A 170 -9.03 -15.02 11.58
N ASP A 171 -7.90 -14.99 12.28
CA ASP A 171 -6.69 -14.34 11.76
C ASP A 171 -5.61 -15.38 11.45
N GLY A 172 -4.83 -15.12 10.39
CA GLY A 172 -3.71 -15.96 10.01
C GLY A 172 -2.58 -15.18 9.35
N TYR A 173 -1.37 -15.69 9.48
CA TYR A 173 -0.18 -15.16 8.81
C TYR A 173 0.45 -16.26 7.97
N ALA A 174 0.72 -15.96 6.69
CA ALA A 174 1.26 -16.92 5.75
C ALA A 174 2.75 -17.19 5.95
N GLY A 175 3.49 -16.22 6.49
CA GLY A 175 4.96 -16.26 6.56
C GLY A 175 5.63 -16.02 5.22
N SER A 176 4.90 -15.51 4.22
CA SER A 176 5.38 -15.27 2.85
C SER A 176 4.58 -14.15 2.18
N TRP A 177 5.22 -13.42 1.27
CA TRP A 177 4.58 -12.46 0.37
C TRP A 177 4.19 -13.08 -0.98
N GLY A 178 4.77 -14.27 -1.31
CA GLY A 178 4.71 -14.89 -2.62
C GLY A 178 4.20 -16.33 -2.60
N ASP A 179 3.28 -16.70 -1.70
CA ASP A 179 2.73 -18.06 -1.60
C ASP A 179 1.18 -18.07 -1.63
N PRO A 180 0.57 -17.96 -2.83
CA PRO A 180 -0.87 -18.01 -2.97
C PRO A 180 -1.50 -19.32 -2.45
N ALA A 181 -0.77 -20.44 -2.52
CA ALA A 181 -1.28 -21.70 -1.99
C ALA A 181 -1.49 -21.63 -0.48
N LYS A 182 -0.56 -21.01 0.25
CA LYS A 182 -0.70 -20.79 1.70
C LYS A 182 -1.80 -19.77 2.01
N GLY A 183 -1.95 -18.71 1.21
CA GLY A 183 -3.06 -17.77 1.31
C GLY A 183 -4.41 -18.46 1.17
N LYS A 184 -4.54 -19.37 0.20
CA LYS A 184 -5.76 -20.16 -0.02
C LYS A 184 -6.05 -21.09 1.14
N GLU A 185 -5.03 -21.78 1.68
CA GLU A 185 -5.18 -22.65 2.87
C GLU A 185 -5.76 -21.87 4.06
N ILE A 186 -5.21 -20.67 4.35
CA ILE A 186 -5.68 -19.82 5.45
C ILE A 186 -7.12 -19.35 5.19
N GLY A 187 -7.42 -18.88 3.96
CA GLY A 187 -8.76 -18.44 3.58
C GLY A 187 -9.79 -19.55 3.78
N LEU A 188 -9.54 -20.75 3.25
CA LEU A 188 -10.43 -21.91 3.38
C LEU A 188 -10.64 -22.29 4.87
N ALA A 189 -9.58 -22.30 5.68
CA ALA A 189 -9.69 -22.61 7.11
C ALA A 189 -10.57 -21.59 7.86
N CYS A 190 -10.44 -20.29 7.54
CA CYS A 190 -11.26 -19.25 8.16
C CYS A 190 -12.73 -19.32 7.71
N PHE A 191 -12.99 -19.62 6.45
CA PHE A 191 -14.36 -19.81 5.96
C PHE A 191 -15.01 -21.07 6.56
N GLU A 192 -14.26 -22.16 6.73
CA GLU A 192 -14.73 -23.34 7.44
C GLU A 192 -15.02 -23.04 8.92
N ALA A 193 -14.25 -22.13 9.55
CA ALA A 193 -14.49 -21.66 10.91
C ALA A 193 -15.66 -20.66 11.02
N GLY A 194 -16.34 -20.35 9.90
CA GLY A 194 -17.54 -19.54 9.85
C GLY A 194 -17.36 -18.08 9.50
N ALA A 195 -16.16 -17.65 9.11
CA ALA A 195 -15.97 -16.31 8.52
C ALA A 195 -16.67 -16.22 7.16
N ASP A 196 -17.16 -15.04 6.79
CA ASP A 196 -17.82 -14.80 5.50
C ASP A 196 -17.18 -13.65 4.67
N ILE A 197 -16.28 -12.89 5.27
CA ILE A 197 -15.48 -11.85 4.60
C ILE A 197 -14.03 -11.95 5.06
N ILE A 198 -13.07 -11.94 4.13
CA ILE A 198 -11.64 -11.92 4.42
C ILE A 198 -10.97 -10.68 3.89
N PHE A 199 -10.14 -10.03 4.71
CA PHE A 199 -9.20 -8.99 4.27
C PHE A 199 -7.79 -9.57 4.19
N ALA A 200 -7.13 -9.47 3.03
CA ALA A 200 -5.83 -10.09 2.82
C ALA A 200 -4.73 -9.07 2.51
N ALA A 201 -3.94 -8.74 3.55
CA ALA A 201 -2.77 -7.85 3.45
C ALA A 201 -1.48 -8.67 3.28
N GLY A 202 -1.27 -9.25 2.09
CA GLY A 202 -0.23 -10.26 1.90
C GLY A 202 0.48 -10.30 0.55
N GLY A 203 0.44 -9.24 -0.26
CA GLY A 203 1.02 -9.25 -1.60
C GLY A 203 0.38 -10.35 -2.46
N SER A 204 1.14 -11.05 -3.30
CA SER A 204 0.59 -12.11 -4.14
C SER A 204 0.05 -13.32 -3.35
N THR A 205 0.46 -13.51 -2.10
CA THR A 205 -0.15 -14.51 -1.20
C THR A 205 -1.65 -14.23 -1.01
N GLY A 206 -2.06 -12.96 -1.00
CA GLY A 206 -3.47 -12.54 -0.89
C GLY A 206 -4.37 -13.08 -1.99
N ASN A 207 -3.84 -13.27 -3.20
CA ASN A 207 -4.60 -13.80 -4.33
C ASN A 207 -5.19 -15.18 -4.04
N GLY A 208 -4.48 -16.01 -3.25
CA GLY A 208 -5.01 -17.31 -2.81
C GLY A 208 -6.22 -17.18 -1.87
N ALA A 209 -6.24 -16.19 -0.99
CA ALA A 209 -7.38 -15.93 -0.12
C ALA A 209 -8.62 -15.47 -0.93
N TYR A 210 -8.40 -14.69 -2.00
CA TYR A 210 -9.48 -14.29 -2.92
C TYR A 210 -10.05 -15.48 -3.68
N GLU A 211 -9.20 -16.41 -4.13
CA GLU A 211 -9.64 -17.68 -4.72
C GLU A 211 -10.47 -18.51 -3.74
N ALA A 212 -10.03 -18.60 -2.46
CA ALA A 212 -10.77 -19.32 -1.44
C ALA A 212 -12.17 -18.70 -1.20
N ALA A 213 -12.27 -17.37 -1.19
CA ALA A 213 -13.54 -16.67 -1.06
C ALA A 213 -14.46 -16.98 -2.24
N ALA A 214 -13.97 -16.90 -3.48
CA ALA A 214 -14.75 -17.22 -4.68
C ALA A 214 -15.21 -18.68 -4.71
N GLU A 215 -14.34 -19.62 -4.33
CA GLU A 215 -14.63 -21.05 -4.32
C GLU A 215 -15.70 -21.45 -3.29
N THR A 216 -15.74 -20.74 -2.15
CA THR A 216 -16.68 -21.01 -1.06
C THR A 216 -17.95 -20.16 -1.10
N GLY A 217 -18.05 -19.22 -2.06
CA GLY A 217 -19.17 -18.29 -2.17
C GLY A 217 -19.17 -17.22 -1.07
N ASN A 218 -18.03 -16.95 -0.48
CA ASN A 218 -17.78 -15.90 0.48
C ASN A 218 -17.18 -14.66 -0.21
N PHE A 219 -16.80 -13.64 0.57
CA PHE A 219 -16.33 -12.37 0.04
C PHE A 219 -14.91 -12.06 0.49
N ALA A 220 -14.25 -11.17 -0.28
CA ALA A 220 -12.91 -10.72 0.03
C ALA A 220 -12.77 -9.20 -0.12
N ILE A 221 -11.74 -8.67 0.54
CA ILE A 221 -11.28 -7.29 0.44
C ILE A 221 -9.82 -7.32 0.03
N GLY A 222 -9.50 -6.59 -1.04
CA GLY A 222 -8.17 -6.46 -1.59
C GLY A 222 -7.28 -5.49 -0.82
N VAL A 223 -6.02 -5.34 -1.24
CA VAL A 223 -5.03 -4.47 -0.59
C VAL A 223 -4.15 -3.74 -1.60
N ASP A 224 -3.64 -2.57 -1.21
CA ASP A 224 -2.70 -1.68 -1.91
C ASP A 224 -3.23 -1.09 -3.22
N SER A 225 -3.66 -1.94 -4.15
CA SER A 225 -4.17 -1.55 -5.46
C SER A 225 -5.67 -1.87 -5.57
N ASN A 226 -6.33 -1.28 -6.56
CA ASN A 226 -7.66 -1.73 -6.93
C ASN A 226 -7.57 -3.17 -7.48
N GLN A 227 -7.97 -4.13 -6.66
CA GLN A 227 -8.02 -5.56 -6.95
C GLN A 227 -9.46 -6.07 -7.14
N ASP A 228 -10.45 -5.16 -7.21
CA ASP A 228 -11.87 -5.51 -7.31
C ASP A 228 -12.15 -6.41 -8.52
N TYR A 229 -11.32 -6.29 -9.57
CA TYR A 229 -11.41 -7.08 -10.81
C TYR A 229 -10.80 -8.49 -10.73
N VAL A 230 -10.05 -8.81 -9.68
CA VAL A 230 -9.33 -10.10 -9.59
C VAL A 230 -10.29 -11.27 -9.43
N GLN A 231 -11.35 -11.08 -8.65
CA GLN A 231 -12.47 -12.04 -8.51
C GLN A 231 -13.80 -11.25 -8.55
N PRO A 232 -14.30 -10.90 -9.75
CA PRO A 232 -15.51 -10.11 -9.91
C PRO A 232 -16.70 -10.76 -9.18
N GLY A 233 -17.47 -9.93 -8.47
CA GLY A 233 -18.59 -10.40 -7.65
C GLY A 233 -18.22 -11.01 -6.29
N THR A 234 -16.93 -11.23 -6.03
CA THR A 234 -16.39 -11.72 -4.76
C THR A 234 -15.68 -10.60 -4.00
N MET A 235 -14.92 -9.74 -4.72
CA MET A 235 -14.19 -8.62 -4.14
C MET A 235 -15.14 -7.47 -3.84
N ILE A 236 -15.46 -7.22 -2.56
CA ILE A 236 -16.37 -6.13 -2.14
C ILE A 236 -15.76 -4.77 -2.44
N THR A 237 -14.49 -4.61 -2.14
CA THR A 237 -13.66 -3.42 -2.31
C THR A 237 -12.20 -3.80 -2.13
N SER A 238 -11.28 -2.87 -2.38
CA SER A 238 -9.87 -3.01 -1.98
C SER A 238 -9.48 -1.87 -1.06
N MET A 239 -8.72 -2.15 -0.01
CA MET A 239 -8.08 -1.14 0.82
C MET A 239 -6.88 -0.58 0.04
N MET A 240 -7.12 0.50 -0.68
CA MET A 240 -6.12 1.20 -1.47
C MET A 240 -5.01 1.75 -0.58
N LYS A 241 -3.78 1.62 -1.05
CA LYS A 241 -2.59 2.28 -0.52
C LYS A 241 -1.83 2.83 -1.73
N ASN A 242 -1.98 4.12 -1.98
CA ASN A 242 -1.57 4.77 -3.23
C ASN A 242 -0.05 4.97 -3.31
N VAL A 243 0.70 3.86 -3.34
CA VAL A 243 2.17 3.88 -3.47
C VAL A 243 2.59 4.50 -4.80
N ASP A 244 1.80 4.30 -5.86
CA ASP A 244 2.00 4.93 -7.16
C ASP A 244 1.99 6.46 -7.07
N PHE A 245 1.02 7.04 -6.34
CA PHE A 245 0.97 8.48 -6.09
C PHE A 245 2.18 8.96 -5.30
N ALA A 246 2.58 8.24 -4.24
CA ALA A 246 3.71 8.61 -3.40
C ALA A 246 5.04 8.58 -4.18
N VAL A 247 5.28 7.54 -4.98
CA VAL A 247 6.48 7.42 -5.83
C VAL A 247 6.52 8.53 -6.89
N TYR A 248 5.42 8.75 -7.60
CA TYR A 248 5.31 9.83 -8.57
C TYR A 248 5.60 11.20 -7.95
N THR A 249 4.96 11.50 -6.81
CA THR A 249 5.10 12.77 -6.12
C THR A 249 6.52 12.97 -5.60
N ALA A 250 7.17 11.95 -5.06
CA ALA A 250 8.55 12.05 -4.59
C ALA A 250 9.52 12.45 -5.72
N ILE A 251 9.31 11.94 -6.94
CA ILE A 251 10.10 12.31 -8.12
C ILE A 251 9.79 13.75 -8.53
N ALA A 252 8.50 14.12 -8.59
CA ALA A 252 8.08 15.48 -8.94
C ALA A 252 8.63 16.53 -7.96
N ASP A 253 8.59 16.25 -6.67
CA ASP A 253 9.14 17.11 -5.61
C ASP A 253 10.66 17.30 -5.77
N ARG A 254 11.38 16.21 -6.08
CA ARG A 254 12.84 16.28 -6.32
C ARG A 254 13.17 17.17 -7.54
N ILE A 255 12.38 17.06 -8.60
CA ILE A 255 12.53 17.94 -9.79
C ILE A 255 12.25 19.38 -9.41
N ALA A 256 11.14 19.64 -8.73
CA ALA A 256 10.74 20.99 -8.34
C ALA A 256 11.74 21.67 -7.41
N ALA A 257 12.36 20.92 -6.51
CA ALA A 257 13.37 21.41 -5.58
C ALA A 257 14.72 21.72 -6.24
N GLY A 258 15.04 21.08 -7.36
CA GLY A 258 16.34 21.22 -8.04
C GLY A 258 17.53 20.71 -7.23
N GLY A 259 17.29 20.03 -6.09
CA GLY A 259 18.30 19.51 -5.17
C GLY A 259 17.75 18.43 -4.28
N VAL A 260 18.57 17.84 -3.40
CA VAL A 260 18.14 16.82 -2.46
C VAL A 260 17.18 17.37 -1.40
N LEU A 261 16.26 16.51 -0.96
CA LEU A 261 15.20 16.80 0.02
C LEU A 261 15.29 15.84 1.20
N SER A 262 14.89 16.35 2.36
CA SER A 262 14.67 15.56 3.58
C SER A 262 13.23 15.75 4.01
N THR A 263 12.39 14.74 3.86
CA THR A 263 10.96 14.83 4.19
C THR A 263 10.44 13.57 4.87
N ILE A 264 9.36 13.73 5.63
CA ILE A 264 8.45 12.64 5.98
C ILE A 264 7.11 12.99 5.35
N ASN A 265 6.72 12.27 4.33
CA ASN A 265 5.44 12.42 3.66
C ASN A 265 4.52 11.29 4.15
N SER A 266 3.46 11.66 4.86
CA SER A 266 2.50 10.71 5.44
C SER A 266 1.18 10.77 4.68
N TYR A 267 0.74 9.63 4.17
CA TYR A 267 -0.43 9.48 3.32
C TYR A 267 -1.52 8.71 4.05
N GLY A 268 -2.52 9.41 4.54
CA GLY A 268 -3.68 8.85 5.23
C GLY A 268 -4.97 9.04 4.44
N SER A 269 -6.10 8.89 5.12
CA SER A 269 -7.44 9.12 4.56
C SER A 269 -7.61 10.57 4.08
N ALA A 270 -6.98 11.54 4.76
CA ALA A 270 -7.05 12.96 4.40
C ALA A 270 -6.40 13.26 3.05
N GLU A 271 -5.31 12.58 2.72
CA GLU A 271 -4.55 12.73 1.48
C GLU A 271 -5.04 11.77 0.38
N ASN A 272 -6.15 11.04 0.58
CA ASN A 272 -6.54 9.92 -0.28
C ASN A 272 -5.42 8.90 -0.47
N GLY A 273 -4.50 8.79 0.48
CA GLY A 273 -3.39 7.86 0.44
C GLY A 273 -3.80 6.42 0.73
N VAL A 274 -4.87 6.26 1.51
CA VAL A 274 -5.45 4.96 1.90
C VAL A 274 -6.98 5.03 1.91
N GLY A 275 -7.63 3.87 1.82
CA GLY A 275 -9.08 3.73 1.96
C GLY A 275 -9.73 2.80 0.94
N PRO A 276 -11.03 2.53 1.02
CA PRO A 276 -11.72 1.67 0.08
C PRO A 276 -11.76 2.26 -1.33
N THR A 277 -11.69 1.39 -2.35
CA THR A 277 -11.79 1.78 -3.77
C THR A 277 -12.98 2.70 -4.06
N TRP A 278 -14.10 2.49 -3.39
CA TRP A 278 -15.31 3.32 -3.55
C TRP A 278 -15.06 4.81 -3.32
N LEU A 279 -14.18 5.15 -2.36
CA LEU A 279 -13.89 6.54 -1.97
C LEU A 279 -12.61 7.09 -2.57
N VAL A 280 -11.67 6.21 -2.95
CA VAL A 280 -10.34 6.60 -3.42
C VAL A 280 -10.29 6.75 -4.94
N ASP A 281 -10.79 5.77 -5.69
CA ASP A 281 -10.81 5.79 -7.16
C ASP A 281 -12.21 5.73 -7.79
N GLY A 282 -13.27 5.59 -6.95
CA GLY A 282 -14.66 5.59 -7.40
C GLY A 282 -15.10 4.26 -8.04
N SER A 283 -14.42 3.15 -7.77
CA SER A 283 -14.81 1.82 -8.28
C SER A 283 -16.23 1.45 -7.85
N THR A 284 -17.02 0.97 -8.80
CA THR A 284 -18.38 0.44 -8.59
C THR A 284 -18.50 -1.02 -8.98
N LEU A 285 -17.40 -1.69 -9.25
CA LEU A 285 -17.39 -3.02 -9.88
C LEU A 285 -18.22 -4.04 -9.10
N PHE A 286 -18.12 -4.03 -7.77
CA PHE A 286 -18.92 -4.95 -6.96
C PHE A 286 -20.42 -4.65 -7.03
N ALA A 287 -20.82 -3.39 -7.17
CA ALA A 287 -22.23 -3.03 -7.35
C ALA A 287 -22.79 -3.58 -8.67
N ASP A 288 -21.94 -3.71 -9.69
CA ASP A 288 -22.33 -4.20 -11.02
C ASP A 288 -22.27 -5.74 -11.12
N GLU A 289 -21.33 -6.39 -10.48
CA GLU A 289 -20.98 -7.81 -10.63
C GLU A 289 -21.34 -8.68 -9.42
N GLY A 290 -21.57 -8.07 -8.25
CA GLY A 290 -21.84 -8.78 -7.00
C GLY A 290 -23.27 -9.36 -6.94
N PRO A 291 -23.51 -10.29 -5.97
CA PRO A 291 -24.86 -10.76 -5.70
C PRO A 291 -25.79 -9.59 -5.36
N ALA A 292 -26.97 -9.53 -5.98
CA ALA A 292 -27.86 -8.36 -5.96
C ALA A 292 -28.23 -7.86 -4.55
N ASP A 293 -28.40 -8.75 -3.58
CA ASP A 293 -28.68 -8.40 -2.20
C ASP A 293 -27.48 -7.74 -1.50
N MET A 294 -26.27 -8.23 -1.75
CA MET A 294 -25.03 -7.67 -1.22
C MET A 294 -24.67 -6.36 -1.93
N ALA A 295 -24.78 -6.32 -3.25
CA ALA A 295 -24.54 -5.11 -4.05
C ALA A 295 -25.43 -3.94 -3.60
N SER A 296 -26.70 -4.21 -3.28
CA SER A 296 -27.62 -3.20 -2.76
C SER A 296 -27.20 -2.71 -1.37
N GLN A 297 -26.69 -3.57 -0.50
CA GLN A 297 -26.17 -3.18 0.82
C GLN A 297 -24.90 -2.34 0.69
N VAL A 298 -23.98 -2.74 -0.20
CA VAL A 298 -22.75 -1.98 -0.51
C VAL A 298 -23.10 -0.57 -0.97
N ALA A 299 -24.03 -0.42 -1.94
CA ALA A 299 -24.44 0.88 -2.44
C ALA A 299 -25.01 1.78 -1.34
N ALA A 300 -25.74 1.21 -0.38
CA ALA A 300 -26.29 1.94 0.75
C ALA A 300 -25.25 2.37 1.79
N LEU A 301 -24.08 1.68 1.82
CA LEU A 301 -23.01 1.95 2.80
C LEU A 301 -22.04 3.06 2.35
N ILE A 302 -21.99 3.42 1.08
CA ILE A 302 -20.97 4.35 0.55
C ILE A 302 -20.99 5.69 1.33
N GLU A 303 -22.17 6.27 1.55
CA GLU A 303 -22.30 7.53 2.30
C GLU A 303 -21.88 7.35 3.77
N GLU A 304 -22.29 6.24 4.40
CA GLU A 304 -21.95 5.95 5.79
C GLU A 304 -20.43 5.76 5.98
N VAL A 305 -19.75 5.09 5.04
CA VAL A 305 -18.29 4.95 5.04
C VAL A 305 -17.60 6.29 4.83
N ALA A 306 -18.15 7.16 3.96
CA ALA A 306 -17.62 8.52 3.78
C ALA A 306 -17.77 9.37 5.06
N GLU A 307 -18.85 9.20 5.84
CA GLU A 307 -19.00 9.84 7.16
C GLU A 307 -17.98 9.30 8.17
N VAL A 308 -17.74 7.99 8.20
CA VAL A 308 -16.70 7.37 9.05
C VAL A 308 -15.31 7.93 8.69
N ARG A 309 -14.99 8.00 7.40
CA ARG A 309 -13.77 8.62 6.90
C ARG A 309 -13.62 10.07 7.35
N ALA A 310 -14.69 10.86 7.26
CA ALA A 310 -14.68 12.25 7.73
C ALA A 310 -14.40 12.36 9.24
N LYS A 311 -14.91 11.42 10.04
CA LYS A 311 -14.64 11.36 11.49
C LYS A 311 -13.20 10.96 11.79
N ILE A 312 -12.59 10.06 11.01
CA ILE A 312 -11.16 9.73 11.11
C ILE A 312 -10.32 10.97 10.77
N ILE A 313 -10.62 11.65 9.66
CA ILE A 313 -9.89 12.85 9.23
C ILE A 313 -10.00 13.98 10.25
N SER A 314 -11.18 14.16 10.90
CA SER A 314 -11.36 15.19 11.91
C SER A 314 -10.77 14.83 13.29
N GLY A 315 -10.35 13.58 13.49
CA GLY A 315 -9.86 13.05 14.76
C GLY A 315 -10.99 12.73 15.78
N GLU A 316 -12.26 12.71 15.37
CA GLU A 316 -13.36 12.20 16.18
C GLU A 316 -13.24 10.70 16.42
N ILE A 317 -12.81 9.96 15.39
CA ILE A 317 -12.35 8.57 15.50
C ILE A 317 -10.83 8.57 15.42
N VAL A 318 -10.19 8.08 16.48
CA VAL A 318 -8.74 7.88 16.55
C VAL A 318 -8.48 6.40 16.42
N VAL A 319 -7.91 6.00 15.28
CA VAL A 319 -7.51 4.61 15.02
C VAL A 319 -6.13 4.35 15.59
N THR A 320 -5.94 3.22 16.24
CA THR A 320 -4.66 2.87 16.87
C THR A 320 -3.58 2.61 15.82
N ASP A 321 -2.49 3.38 15.88
CA ASP A 321 -1.25 3.08 15.16
C ASP A 321 -0.30 2.32 16.09
N VAL A 322 -0.20 1.01 15.90
CA VAL A 322 0.68 0.14 16.72
C VAL A 322 2.17 0.35 16.43
N THR A 323 2.50 1.16 15.43
CA THR A 323 3.89 1.52 15.10
C THR A 323 4.29 2.89 15.67
N ALA A 324 3.34 3.67 16.18
CA ALA A 324 3.62 4.97 16.78
C ALA A 324 4.33 4.80 18.11
N GLY A 325 5.60 5.21 18.18
CA GLY A 325 6.41 5.19 19.41
C GLY A 325 7.42 4.05 19.48
N GLY A 326 7.69 3.38 18.36
CA GLY A 326 8.78 2.42 18.19
C GLY A 326 10.09 3.09 17.75
#